data_473db3a84fb61a348b95baed812221cd
#
_entry.id   473db3a84fb61a348b95baed812221cd
#
_cell.length_a   1.000
_cell.length_b   1.000
_cell.length_c   1.000
_cell.angle_alpha   90.00
_cell.angle_beta   90.00
_cell.angle_gamma   90.00
#
_symmetry.space_group_name_H-M   'P 1'
#
loop_
_entity.id
_entity.type
_entity.pdbx_description
1 polymer ?
#
loop_
_entity_poly.entity_id
_entity_poly.type
_entity_poly.pdbx_seq_one_letter_code
_entity_poly.pdbx_strand_id
1 'polypeptide(L)'
;MSININLKNDEDINFWEIGVSGELDVSTADEFKEYLHKWIDKEIRNIRLNLETLDYIDSTGLGVIIGILKRIKVEDKEIYIKSPKDNVKKIFSITGLDKIFKMEG
;
A
#
# COMPACT_ATOMS: atom_id res chain seq x y z
N MET A 1 -12.00 11.38 -9.10
CA MET A 1 -10.72 11.00 -8.51
C MET A 1 -10.19 9.78 -9.24
N SER A 2 -8.89 9.69 -9.41
CA SER A 2 -8.30 8.59 -10.16
C SER A 2 -7.09 8.02 -9.44
N ILE A 3 -6.75 6.78 -9.79
CA ILE A 3 -5.59 6.10 -9.24
C ILE A 3 -4.87 5.38 -10.39
N ASN A 4 -3.56 5.32 -10.29
CA ASN A 4 -2.73 4.56 -11.20
C ASN A 4 -1.84 3.65 -10.36
N ILE A 5 -1.93 2.35 -10.63
CA ILE A 5 -1.24 1.33 -9.85
C ILE A 5 -0.40 0.49 -10.80
N ASN A 6 0.87 0.29 -10.49
CA ASN A 6 1.69 -0.56 -11.34
C ASN A 6 2.71 -1.35 -10.53
N LEU A 7 2.97 -2.56 -11.00
CA LEU A 7 4.04 -3.40 -10.48
C LEU A 7 5.37 -2.86 -11.00
N LYS A 8 6.27 -2.49 -10.10
CA LYS A 8 7.55 -1.85 -10.46
C LYS A 8 8.65 -2.87 -10.74
N ASN A 9 8.67 -3.96 -10.00
CA ASN A 9 9.74 -4.94 -10.10
C ASN A 9 9.20 -6.30 -9.66
N ASP A 10 9.01 -7.22 -10.61
CA ASP A 10 8.49 -8.55 -10.34
C ASP A 10 9.60 -9.60 -10.17
N GLU A 11 10.87 -9.21 -10.31
CA GLU A 11 11.99 -10.11 -10.18
C GLU A 11 12.40 -10.39 -8.74
N ASP A 12 12.03 -9.51 -7.81
CA ASP A 12 12.37 -9.68 -6.40
C ASP A 12 11.40 -10.66 -5.75
N ILE A 13 11.88 -11.85 -5.45
CA ILE A 13 11.06 -12.92 -4.88
C ILE A 13 10.60 -12.62 -3.45
N ASN A 14 11.17 -11.62 -2.78
CA ASN A 14 10.81 -11.25 -1.42
C ASN A 14 9.75 -10.15 -1.36
N PHE A 15 9.54 -9.43 -2.45
CA PHE A 15 8.66 -8.27 -2.47
C PHE A 15 7.81 -8.19 -3.72
N TRP A 16 6.57 -7.72 -3.53
CA TRP A 16 5.81 -7.11 -4.60
C TRP A 16 6.05 -5.60 -4.50
N GLU A 17 6.78 -5.04 -5.45
CA GLU A 17 7.08 -3.60 -5.50
C GLU A 17 5.99 -2.91 -6.32
N ILE A 18 5.14 -2.12 -5.67
CA ILE A 18 3.95 -1.54 -6.29
C ILE A 18 3.96 -0.02 -6.15
N GLY A 19 3.91 0.68 -7.27
CA GLY A 19 3.79 2.13 -7.29
C GLY A 19 2.32 2.53 -7.34
N VAL A 20 1.96 3.57 -6.57
CA VAL A 20 0.60 4.08 -6.48
C VAL A 20 0.62 5.59 -6.68
N SER A 21 -0.12 6.07 -7.67
CA SER A 21 -0.22 7.50 -8.00
C SER A 21 -1.67 7.96 -7.97
N GLY A 22 -1.87 9.25 -7.77
CA GLY A 22 -3.20 9.85 -7.78
C GLY A 22 -3.80 9.92 -6.39
N GLU A 23 -5.05 9.52 -6.26
CA GLU A 23 -5.77 9.57 -4.98
C GLU A 23 -6.29 8.19 -4.61
N LEU A 24 -6.07 7.80 -3.37
CA LEU A 24 -6.59 6.56 -2.82
C LEU A 24 -7.72 6.92 -1.84
N ASP A 25 -8.94 6.81 -2.31
CA ASP A 25 -10.14 7.25 -1.59
C ASP A 25 -11.29 6.26 -1.82
N VAL A 26 -12.49 6.65 -1.39
CA VAL A 26 -13.66 5.78 -1.52
C VAL A 26 -13.95 5.42 -2.97
N SER A 27 -13.63 6.30 -3.93
CA SER A 27 -13.91 6.05 -5.35
C SER A 27 -12.89 5.12 -6.02
N THR A 28 -11.70 4.96 -5.45
CA THR A 28 -10.62 4.18 -6.04
C THR A 28 -10.22 2.96 -5.20
N ALA A 29 -10.75 2.85 -3.99
CA ALA A 29 -10.35 1.82 -3.04
C ALA A 29 -10.56 0.40 -3.57
N ASP A 30 -11.67 0.13 -4.25
CA ASP A 30 -11.95 -1.21 -4.77
C ASP A 30 -10.97 -1.60 -5.86
N GLU A 31 -10.65 -0.70 -6.76
CA GLU A 31 -9.67 -0.93 -7.82
C GLU A 31 -8.29 -1.27 -7.22
N PHE A 32 -7.88 -0.50 -6.22
CA PHE A 32 -6.62 -0.71 -5.52
C PHE A 32 -6.60 -2.07 -4.82
N LYS A 33 -7.67 -2.39 -4.11
CA LYS A 33 -7.81 -3.65 -3.40
C LYS A 33 -7.71 -4.85 -4.34
N GLU A 34 -8.43 -4.81 -5.46
CA GLU A 34 -8.42 -5.88 -6.45
C GLU A 34 -7.03 -6.08 -7.05
N TYR A 35 -6.34 -4.99 -7.33
CA TYR A 35 -4.99 -5.05 -7.89
C TYR A 35 -4.01 -5.74 -6.93
N LEU A 36 -4.06 -5.38 -5.64
CA LEU A 36 -3.18 -6.00 -4.65
C LEU A 36 -3.51 -7.48 -4.45
N HIS A 37 -4.79 -7.83 -4.37
CA HIS A 37 -5.18 -9.23 -4.20
C HIS A 37 -4.77 -10.09 -5.39
N LYS A 38 -4.75 -9.52 -6.59
CA LYS A 38 -4.29 -10.22 -7.80
C LYS A 38 -2.87 -10.76 -7.61
N TRP A 39 -1.96 -9.96 -7.06
CA TRP A 39 -0.59 -10.38 -6.85
C TRP A 39 -0.46 -11.32 -5.65
N ILE A 40 -1.17 -11.02 -4.56
CA ILE A 40 -1.16 -11.86 -3.37
C ILE A 40 -1.71 -13.26 -3.68
N ASP A 41 -2.71 -13.36 -4.54
CA ASP A 41 -3.27 -14.66 -4.96
C ASP A 41 -2.24 -15.51 -5.70
N LYS A 42 -1.28 -14.89 -6.37
CA LYS A 42 -0.19 -15.63 -7.03
C LYS A 42 0.83 -16.13 -6.03
N GLU A 43 1.22 -15.29 -5.10
CA GLU A 43 2.20 -15.63 -4.08
C GLU A 43 2.17 -14.58 -2.99
N ILE A 44 2.21 -15.00 -1.74
CA ILE A 44 2.27 -14.08 -0.61
C ILE A 44 3.72 -13.67 -0.39
N ARG A 45 3.98 -12.36 -0.52
CA ARG A 45 5.29 -11.74 -0.31
C ARG A 45 5.12 -10.51 0.56
N ASN A 46 6.23 -9.99 1.06
CA ASN A 46 6.22 -8.62 1.57
C ASN A 46 5.78 -7.69 0.45
N ILE A 47 5.10 -6.62 0.80
CA ILE A 47 4.66 -5.62 -0.17
C ILE A 47 5.35 -4.31 0.13
N ARG A 48 5.95 -3.68 -0.88
CA ARG A 48 6.44 -2.32 -0.77
C ARG A 48 5.58 -1.43 -1.64
N LEU A 49 4.87 -0.50 -1.00
CA LEU A 49 4.07 0.50 -1.68
C LEU A 49 4.89 1.77 -1.83
N ASN A 50 5.21 2.14 -3.05
CA ASN A 50 5.88 3.40 -3.33
C ASN A 50 4.81 4.47 -3.48
N LEU A 51 4.72 5.38 -2.53
CA LEU A 51 3.71 6.44 -2.46
C LEU A 51 4.26 7.81 -2.85
N GLU A 52 5.42 7.85 -3.50
CA GLU A 52 6.07 9.10 -3.89
C GLU A 52 5.14 10.02 -4.70
N THR A 53 4.29 9.43 -5.52
CA THR A 53 3.36 10.18 -6.38
C THR A 53 1.90 10.02 -5.96
N LEU A 54 1.64 9.53 -4.76
CA LEU A 54 0.28 9.50 -4.21
C LEU A 54 -0.02 10.85 -3.56
N ASP A 55 -1.05 11.53 -4.05
CA ASP A 55 -1.38 12.89 -3.61
C ASP A 55 -2.32 12.92 -2.41
N TYR A 56 -3.11 11.87 -2.20
CA TYR A 56 -4.15 11.88 -1.19
C TYR A 56 -4.52 10.46 -0.77
N ILE A 57 -4.81 10.28 0.51
CA ILE A 57 -5.37 9.05 1.04
C ILE A 57 -6.40 9.39 2.12
N ASP A 58 -7.52 8.66 2.14
CA ASP A 58 -8.52 8.81 3.20
C ASP A 58 -8.63 7.52 4.04
N SER A 59 -9.58 7.51 4.97
CA SER A 59 -9.77 6.37 5.87
C SER A 59 -10.17 5.10 5.11
N THR A 60 -10.88 5.22 4.00
CA THR A 60 -11.25 4.05 3.19
C THR A 60 -10.01 3.42 2.58
N GLY A 61 -9.12 4.24 2.01
CA GLY A 61 -7.85 3.76 1.46
C GLY A 61 -6.97 3.13 2.53
N LEU A 62 -6.86 3.78 3.69
CA LEU A 62 -6.12 3.21 4.82
C LEU A 62 -6.67 1.86 5.23
N GLY A 63 -8.01 1.73 5.26
CA GLY A 63 -8.67 0.47 5.61
C GLY A 63 -8.31 -0.66 4.66
N VAL A 64 -8.18 -0.37 3.36
CA VAL A 64 -7.74 -1.36 2.39
C VAL A 64 -6.32 -1.83 2.69
N ILE A 65 -5.41 -0.89 2.94
CA ILE A 65 -4.01 -1.24 3.24
C ILE A 65 -3.93 -2.09 4.52
N ILE A 66 -4.70 -1.74 5.54
CA ILE A 66 -4.77 -2.52 6.77
C ILE A 66 -5.28 -3.94 6.49
N GLY A 67 -6.32 -4.08 5.68
CA GLY A 67 -6.86 -5.39 5.32
C GLY A 67 -5.86 -6.26 4.57
N ILE A 68 -5.08 -5.66 3.69
CA ILE A 68 -4.00 -6.35 2.97
C ILE A 68 -2.93 -6.81 3.95
N LEU A 69 -2.53 -5.95 4.88
CA LEU A 69 -1.55 -6.33 5.90
C LEU A 69 -2.02 -7.53 6.71
N LYS A 70 -3.28 -7.52 7.14
CA LYS A 70 -3.85 -8.65 7.89
C LYS A 70 -3.77 -9.95 7.10
N ARG A 71 -4.01 -9.88 5.80
CA ARG A 71 -3.95 -11.07 4.96
C ARG A 71 -2.54 -11.65 4.86
N ILE A 72 -1.53 -10.80 4.67
CA ILE A 72 -0.15 -11.29 4.48
C ILE A 72 0.56 -11.59 5.80
N LYS A 73 0.08 -11.01 6.92
CA LYS A 73 0.64 -11.29 8.24
C LYS A 73 0.49 -12.75 8.64
N VAL A 74 -0.49 -13.46 8.10
CA VAL A 74 -0.67 -14.89 8.34
C VAL A 74 0.60 -15.67 7.99
N GLU A 75 1.36 -15.18 6.99
CA GLU A 75 2.64 -15.78 6.61
C GLU A 75 3.83 -14.92 7.03
N ASP A 76 3.63 -14.10 8.06
CA ASP A 76 4.68 -13.30 8.67
C ASP A 76 5.32 -12.29 7.70
N LYS A 77 4.52 -11.76 6.76
CA LYS A 77 4.96 -10.74 5.81
C LYS A 77 4.51 -9.35 6.27
N GLU A 78 5.20 -8.33 5.76
CA GLU A 78 4.99 -6.94 6.15
C GLU A 78 4.67 -6.07 4.95
N ILE A 79 4.09 -4.90 5.23
CA ILE A 79 3.94 -3.85 4.23
C ILE A 79 4.91 -2.73 4.55
N TYR A 80 5.70 -2.35 3.56
CA TYR A 80 6.64 -1.23 3.61
C TYR A 80 6.03 -0.06 2.86
N ILE A 81 6.03 1.11 3.48
CA ILE A 81 5.52 2.34 2.88
C ILE A 81 6.72 3.20 2.51
N LYS A 82 6.99 3.32 1.21
CA LYS A 82 8.17 4.02 0.70
C LYS A 82 7.83 5.42 0.22
N SER A 83 8.59 6.40 0.70
CA SER A 83 8.58 7.77 0.21
C SER A 83 7.20 8.44 0.18
N PRO A 84 6.38 8.31 1.24
CA PRO A 84 5.10 9.01 1.25
C PRO A 84 5.31 10.51 1.28
N LYS A 85 4.44 11.27 0.58
CA LYS A 85 4.42 12.72 0.68
C LYS A 85 4.10 13.15 2.12
N ASP A 86 4.46 14.36 2.49
CA ASP A 86 4.29 14.83 3.87
C ASP A 86 2.85 14.73 4.37
N ASN A 87 1.88 15.10 3.53
CA ASN A 87 0.47 15.01 3.91
C ASN A 87 0.01 13.57 4.13
N VAL A 88 0.49 12.63 3.32
CA VAL A 88 0.16 11.20 3.46
C VAL A 88 0.87 10.62 4.67
N LYS A 89 2.16 10.93 4.83
CA LYS A 89 2.95 10.48 5.97
C LYS A 89 2.32 10.94 7.29
N LYS A 90 1.82 12.17 7.31
CA LYS A 90 1.16 12.74 8.50
C LYS A 90 -0.07 11.92 8.91
N ILE A 91 -0.84 11.44 7.94
CA ILE A 91 -2.02 10.62 8.24
C ILE A 91 -1.62 9.30 8.87
N PHE A 92 -0.56 8.65 8.38
CA PHE A 92 -0.03 7.46 9.03
C PHE A 92 0.42 7.76 10.46
N SER A 93 1.03 8.91 10.69
CA SER A 93 1.52 9.29 12.00
C SER A 93 0.40 9.59 12.99
N ILE A 94 -0.57 10.43 12.61
CA ILE A 94 -1.65 10.83 13.53
C ILE A 94 -2.62 9.69 13.83
N THR A 95 -2.71 8.70 12.95
CA THR A 95 -3.55 7.51 13.20
C THR A 95 -2.80 6.40 13.95
N GLY A 96 -1.51 6.56 14.17
CA GLY A 96 -0.67 5.54 14.80
C GLY A 96 -0.33 4.39 13.88
N LEU A 97 -0.71 4.45 12.61
CA LEU A 97 -0.48 3.37 11.65
C LEU A 97 1.00 3.26 11.26
N ASP A 98 1.79 4.30 11.47
CA ASP A 98 3.23 4.26 11.27
C ASP A 98 3.92 3.23 12.19
N LYS A 99 3.21 2.74 13.21
CA LYS A 99 3.75 1.72 14.11
C LYS A 99 3.49 0.30 13.63
N ILE A 100 2.51 0.11 12.74
CA ILE A 100 2.17 -1.23 12.23
C ILE A 100 2.68 -1.48 10.82
N PHE A 101 2.97 -0.43 10.05
CA PHE A 101 3.63 -0.52 8.75
C PHE A 101 5.10 -0.19 8.89
N LYS A 102 5.92 -0.69 7.96
CA LYS A 102 7.35 -0.38 7.93
C LYS A 102 7.54 0.89 7.10
N MET A 103 7.78 2.01 7.75
CA MET A 103 7.91 3.29 7.07
C MET A 103 9.32 3.45 6.51
N GLU A 104 9.44 3.82 5.23
CA GLU A 104 10.70 4.05 4.53
C GLU A 104 10.68 5.41 3.84
N GLY A 105 11.60 6.25 4.20
CA GLY A 105 11.76 7.55 3.60
C GLY A 105 10.78 8.58 4.06
#